data_b9a065e6aac949d86defa8fc0b966926
#
_entry.id   b9a065e6aac949d86defa8fc0b966926
#
_cell.length_a   1.000
_cell.length_b   1.000
_cell.length_c   1.000
_cell.angle_alpha   90.00
_cell.angle_beta   90.00
_cell.angle_gamma   90.00
#
_symmetry.space_group_name_H-M   'P 1'
#
loop_
_entity.id
_entity.type
_entity.pdbx_description
1 polymer ?
#
loop_
_entity_poly.entity_id
_entity_poly.type
_entity_poly.pdbx_seq_one_letter_code
_entity_poly.pdbx_strand_id
1 'polypeptide(L)'
;MGHRTLSLGLVLRALFLDSDAYDQLRDDDNPFVEGSYLLVMIGAITALLNLIGQTVAWAGMPRLAAIKETIWQAYQRAPWWAELAALPDVVEQFKRWWDVGWQVFPPLFGAPDPARAALNIILWPLGLVLSWLCYGLLAHLSARLLGGSGSLNQTLGTLALAFTPLLFRGLGFIPYLVIGGVLNTWQLICRYKAIHSVHGLTWGRAFWATLLPYAVYLLAWLVLGGLFAAATAMLSAGR
;
A
#
# COMPACT_ATOMS: atom_id res chain seq x y z
N MET A 1 11.65 5.62 34.29
CA MET A 1 11.32 6.22 32.99
C MET A 1 12.25 5.59 31.96
N GLY A 2 11.77 4.61 31.19
CA GLY A 2 12.59 3.96 30.16
C GLY A 2 13.01 4.99 29.12
N HIS A 3 14.28 5.01 28.78
CA HIS A 3 14.77 5.82 27.67
C HIS A 3 14.08 5.31 26.40
N ARG A 4 13.30 6.19 25.70
CA ARG A 4 12.78 5.85 24.38
C ARG A 4 13.96 5.69 23.42
N THR A 5 14.13 4.49 22.89
CA THR A 5 15.17 4.19 21.90
C THR A 5 14.84 4.85 20.56
N LEU A 6 13.55 5.02 20.28
CA LEU A 6 13.07 5.64 19.04
C LEU A 6 13.44 7.13 18.98
N SER A 7 14.29 7.46 18.01
CA SER A 7 14.74 8.82 17.71
C SER A 7 14.74 9.05 16.21
N LEU A 8 14.69 10.31 15.78
CA LEU A 8 14.84 10.66 14.36
C LEU A 8 16.17 10.13 13.79
N GLY A 9 17.24 10.17 14.58
CA GLY A 9 18.53 9.63 14.20
C GLY A 9 18.50 8.12 13.94
N LEU A 10 17.79 7.35 14.76
CA LEU A 10 17.57 5.92 14.54
C LEU A 10 16.81 5.66 13.25
N VAL A 11 15.71 6.40 13.02
CA VAL A 11 14.89 6.28 11.80
C VAL A 11 15.71 6.56 10.54
N LEU A 12 16.52 7.62 10.55
CA LEU A 12 17.38 7.95 9.42
C LEU A 12 18.48 6.90 9.19
N ARG A 13 19.12 6.40 10.24
CA ARG A 13 20.13 5.34 10.11
C ARG A 13 19.49 4.05 9.56
N ALA A 14 18.34 3.65 10.07
CA ALA A 14 17.62 2.49 9.56
C ALA A 14 17.22 2.66 8.09
N LEU A 15 16.79 3.85 7.68
CA LEU A 15 16.48 4.20 6.30
C LEU A 15 17.67 3.97 5.36
N PHE A 16 18.88 4.29 5.81
CA PHE A 16 20.11 4.08 5.06
C PHE A 16 20.78 2.71 5.33
N LEU A 17 20.02 1.75 5.87
CA LEU A 17 20.42 0.35 6.06
C LEU A 17 21.60 0.17 7.05
N ASP A 18 21.78 1.10 7.97
CA ASP A 18 22.76 0.97 9.04
C ASP A 18 22.38 -0.20 9.97
N SER A 19 23.27 -1.20 10.07
CA SER A 19 23.02 -2.41 10.83
C SER A 19 22.81 -2.12 12.32
N ASP A 20 23.58 -1.17 12.88
CA ASP A 20 23.51 -0.83 14.29
C ASP A 20 22.13 -0.26 14.68
N ALA A 21 21.44 0.38 13.75
CA ALA A 21 20.07 0.86 14.00
C ALA A 21 19.08 -0.29 14.20
N TYR A 22 19.22 -1.37 13.44
CA TYR A 22 18.38 -2.57 13.59
C TYR A 22 18.72 -3.33 14.86
N ASP A 23 20.01 -3.46 15.18
CA ASP A 23 20.47 -4.10 16.41
C ASP A 23 20.03 -3.31 17.65
N GLN A 24 20.13 -1.97 17.60
CA GLN A 24 19.68 -1.10 18.69
C GLN A 24 18.20 -1.28 19.02
N LEU A 25 17.32 -1.40 18.03
CA LEU A 25 15.89 -1.62 18.28
C LEU A 25 15.58 -3.07 18.67
N ARG A 26 16.34 -4.05 18.12
CA ARG A 26 16.22 -5.46 18.53
C ARG A 26 16.49 -5.65 20.02
N ASP A 27 17.51 -4.93 20.53
CA ASP A 27 18.01 -5.08 21.90
C ASP A 27 17.32 -4.12 22.89
N ASP A 28 16.29 -3.41 22.46
CA ASP A 28 15.45 -2.57 23.33
C ASP A 28 14.66 -3.43 24.33
N ASP A 29 14.27 -2.82 25.46
CA ASP A 29 13.43 -3.47 26.48
C ASP A 29 12.06 -3.89 25.93
N ASN A 30 11.50 -3.12 25.00
CA ASN A 30 10.19 -3.41 24.40
C ASN A 30 10.14 -3.02 22.90
N PRO A 31 10.85 -3.76 22.04
CA PRO A 31 10.93 -3.44 20.61
C PRO A 31 9.56 -3.35 19.90
N PHE A 32 8.59 -4.19 20.31
CA PHE A 32 7.25 -4.19 19.73
C PHE A 32 6.52 -2.86 19.95
N VAL A 33 6.60 -2.29 21.16
CA VAL A 33 5.92 -1.01 21.47
C VAL A 33 6.59 0.13 20.71
N GLU A 34 7.92 0.19 20.70
CA GLU A 34 8.66 1.20 19.93
C GLU A 34 8.37 1.08 18.43
N GLY A 35 8.38 -0.13 17.87
CA GLY A 35 8.05 -0.39 16.47
C GLY A 35 6.61 -0.04 16.11
N SER A 36 5.63 -0.38 16.96
CA SER A 36 4.22 -0.03 16.73
C SER A 36 3.99 1.48 16.73
N TYR A 37 4.64 2.19 17.66
CA TYR A 37 4.61 3.65 17.71
C TYR A 37 5.19 4.27 16.42
N LEU A 38 6.33 3.76 15.95
CA LEU A 38 6.94 4.20 14.70
C LEU A 38 5.99 4.05 13.51
N LEU A 39 5.33 2.90 13.40
CA LEU A 39 4.37 2.64 12.31
C LEU A 39 3.18 3.58 12.32
N VAL A 40 2.60 3.83 13.49
CA VAL A 40 1.49 4.78 13.64
C VAL A 40 1.95 6.18 13.22
N MET A 41 3.14 6.60 13.64
CA MET A 41 3.72 7.89 13.26
C MET A 41 3.96 7.99 11.74
N ILE A 42 4.56 6.98 11.13
CA ILE A 42 4.75 6.94 9.66
C ILE A 42 3.41 7.00 8.95
N GLY A 43 2.44 6.20 9.40
CA GLY A 43 1.10 6.18 8.83
C GLY A 43 0.39 7.52 8.92
N ALA A 44 0.42 8.17 10.07
CA ALA A 44 -0.20 9.47 10.31
C ALA A 44 0.46 10.58 9.44
N ILE A 45 1.80 10.66 9.46
CA ILE A 45 2.54 11.66 8.68
C ILE A 45 2.26 11.50 7.19
N THR A 46 2.36 10.29 6.66
CA THR A 46 2.15 10.03 5.23
C THR A 46 0.71 10.25 4.81
N ALA A 47 -0.28 9.93 5.66
CA ALA A 47 -1.69 10.18 5.39
C ALA A 47 -2.01 11.70 5.37
N LEU A 48 -1.46 12.47 6.31
CA LEU A 48 -1.63 13.93 6.34
C LEU A 48 -1.00 14.61 5.12
N LEU A 49 0.22 14.21 4.76
CA LEU A 49 0.88 14.72 3.55
C LEU A 49 0.11 14.35 2.29
N ASN A 50 -0.44 13.14 2.22
CA ASN A 50 -1.31 12.73 1.12
C ASN A 50 -2.59 13.58 1.04
N LEU A 51 -3.26 13.86 2.18
CA LEU A 51 -4.43 14.73 2.22
C LEU A 51 -4.13 16.12 1.65
N ILE A 52 -3.01 16.72 2.08
CA ILE A 52 -2.57 18.03 1.58
C ILE A 52 -2.36 17.94 0.05
N GLY A 53 -1.61 16.96 -0.41
CA GLY A 53 -1.33 16.76 -1.84
C GLY A 53 -2.60 16.58 -2.68
N GLN A 54 -3.53 15.74 -2.21
CA GLN A 54 -4.82 15.50 -2.88
C GLN A 54 -5.69 16.76 -2.92
N THR A 55 -5.68 17.57 -1.86
CA THR A 55 -6.43 18.81 -1.79
C THR A 55 -5.88 19.85 -2.77
N VAL A 56 -4.55 20.01 -2.83
CA VAL A 56 -3.88 20.92 -3.78
C VAL A 56 -4.12 20.47 -5.22
N ALA A 57 -3.96 19.17 -5.51
CA ALA A 57 -4.22 18.62 -6.83
C ALA A 57 -5.68 18.80 -7.26
N TRP A 58 -6.62 18.58 -6.34
CA TRP A 58 -8.05 18.78 -6.59
C TRP A 58 -8.40 20.23 -6.88
N ALA A 59 -7.81 21.18 -6.14
CA ALA A 59 -8.04 22.60 -6.34
C ALA A 59 -7.52 23.11 -7.70
N GLY A 60 -6.45 22.50 -8.23
CA GLY A 60 -5.87 22.82 -9.54
C GLY A 60 -6.48 22.07 -10.73
N MET A 61 -7.34 21.08 -10.48
CA MET A 61 -7.90 20.23 -11.53
C MET A 61 -9.17 20.84 -12.13
N PRO A 62 -9.38 20.78 -13.47
CA PRO A 62 -10.66 21.10 -14.07
C PRO A 62 -11.76 20.22 -13.47
N ARG A 63 -12.96 20.77 -13.31
CA ARG A 63 -14.09 19.99 -12.79
C ARG A 63 -14.36 18.78 -13.67
N LEU A 64 -14.29 17.57 -13.12
CA LEU A 64 -14.54 16.32 -13.84
C LEU A 64 -15.88 16.34 -14.59
N ALA A 65 -16.89 16.99 -14.00
CA ALA A 65 -18.19 17.19 -14.65
C ALA A 65 -18.09 17.99 -15.95
N ALA A 66 -17.23 19.03 -15.99
CA ALA A 66 -17.02 19.82 -17.20
C ALA A 66 -16.28 19.00 -18.29
N ILE A 67 -15.30 18.22 -17.89
CA ILE A 67 -14.59 17.31 -18.80
C ILE A 67 -15.56 16.27 -19.36
N LYS A 68 -16.37 15.63 -18.50
CA LYS A 68 -17.39 14.67 -18.87
C LYS A 68 -18.34 15.25 -19.93
N GLU A 69 -18.85 16.46 -19.67
CA GLU A 69 -19.77 17.13 -20.56
C GLU A 69 -19.13 17.50 -21.90
N THR A 70 -17.90 18.01 -21.88
CA THR A 70 -17.15 18.33 -23.09
C THR A 70 -16.94 17.11 -23.98
N ILE A 71 -16.57 15.97 -23.40
CA ILE A 71 -16.36 14.73 -24.15
C ILE A 71 -17.72 14.17 -24.65
N TRP A 72 -18.78 14.28 -23.83
CA TRP A 72 -20.12 13.89 -24.25
C TRP A 72 -20.60 14.67 -25.48
N GLN A 73 -20.43 15.99 -25.48
CA GLN A 73 -20.72 16.84 -26.62
C GLN A 73 -19.87 16.51 -27.86
N ALA A 74 -18.59 16.13 -27.66
CA ALA A 74 -17.74 15.68 -28.74
C ALA A 74 -18.26 14.38 -29.38
N TYR A 75 -18.74 13.43 -28.60
CA TYR A 75 -19.39 12.22 -29.14
C TYR A 75 -20.67 12.56 -29.96
N GLN A 76 -21.49 13.46 -29.46
CA GLN A 76 -22.71 13.88 -30.16
C GLN A 76 -22.45 14.61 -31.49
N ARG A 77 -21.27 15.17 -31.67
CA ARG A 77 -20.83 15.83 -32.93
C ARG A 77 -20.11 14.87 -33.88
N ALA A 78 -19.80 13.65 -33.42
CA ALA A 78 -19.11 12.69 -34.27
C ALA A 78 -20.00 12.19 -35.41
N PRO A 79 -19.45 11.94 -36.62
CA PRO A 79 -20.25 11.50 -37.78
C PRO A 79 -21.06 10.24 -37.54
N TRP A 80 -20.57 9.28 -36.77
CA TRP A 80 -21.22 8.03 -36.42
C TRP A 80 -22.41 8.19 -35.42
N TRP A 81 -22.47 9.34 -34.72
CA TRP A 81 -23.52 9.57 -33.72
C TRP A 81 -24.90 9.61 -34.31
N ALA A 82 -25.07 10.12 -35.54
CA ALA A 82 -26.38 10.18 -36.21
C ALA A 82 -27.01 8.79 -36.38
N GLU A 83 -26.19 7.76 -36.68
CA GLU A 83 -26.66 6.38 -36.79
C GLU A 83 -27.08 5.81 -35.42
N LEU A 84 -26.27 6.09 -34.38
CA LEU A 84 -26.56 5.64 -33.03
C LEU A 84 -27.81 6.34 -32.47
N ALA A 85 -27.99 7.63 -32.74
CA ALA A 85 -29.14 8.43 -32.30
C ALA A 85 -30.47 7.96 -32.88
N ALA A 86 -30.45 7.23 -34.00
CA ALA A 86 -31.61 6.58 -34.57
C ALA A 86 -32.11 5.38 -33.73
N LEU A 87 -31.37 4.93 -32.74
CA LEU A 87 -31.67 3.78 -31.89
C LEU A 87 -31.75 4.23 -30.39
N PRO A 88 -32.92 4.75 -29.94
CA PRO A 88 -33.08 5.36 -28.62
C PRO A 88 -32.63 4.45 -27.45
N ASP A 89 -32.99 3.17 -27.50
CA ASP A 89 -32.64 2.19 -26.46
C ASP A 89 -31.12 1.98 -26.32
N VAL A 90 -30.41 2.01 -27.47
CA VAL A 90 -28.98 1.88 -27.51
C VAL A 90 -28.28 3.13 -26.93
N VAL A 91 -28.81 4.31 -27.27
CA VAL A 91 -28.32 5.59 -26.71
C VAL A 91 -28.50 5.62 -25.20
N GLU A 92 -29.68 5.19 -24.69
CA GLU A 92 -29.95 5.15 -23.26
C GLU A 92 -28.99 4.16 -22.53
N GLN A 93 -28.79 2.99 -23.11
CA GLN A 93 -27.84 2.02 -22.57
C GLN A 93 -26.40 2.54 -22.59
N PHE A 94 -25.96 3.18 -23.68
CA PHE A 94 -24.65 3.81 -23.78
C PHE A 94 -24.47 4.90 -22.72
N LYS A 95 -25.49 5.75 -22.53
CA LYS A 95 -25.46 6.81 -21.52
C LYS A 95 -25.35 6.24 -20.09
N ARG A 96 -26.08 5.16 -19.79
CA ARG A 96 -25.93 4.46 -18.49
C ARG A 96 -24.51 3.97 -18.26
N TRP A 97 -23.90 3.30 -19.24
CA TRP A 97 -22.49 2.86 -19.13
C TRP A 97 -21.51 4.02 -19.05
N TRP A 98 -21.77 5.10 -19.78
CA TRP A 98 -21.01 6.34 -19.70
C TRP A 98 -21.03 6.93 -18.29
N ASP A 99 -22.21 7.04 -17.69
CA ASP A 99 -22.38 7.60 -16.35
C ASP A 99 -21.71 6.71 -15.27
N VAL A 100 -21.86 5.40 -15.37
CA VAL A 100 -21.15 4.44 -14.51
C VAL A 100 -19.63 4.55 -14.70
N GLY A 101 -19.17 4.62 -15.94
CA GLY A 101 -17.74 4.78 -16.25
C GLY A 101 -17.16 6.02 -15.57
N TRP A 102 -17.83 7.16 -15.64
CA TRP A 102 -17.39 8.40 -14.99
C TRP A 102 -17.44 8.38 -13.45
N GLN A 103 -18.19 7.47 -12.85
CA GLN A 103 -18.15 7.23 -11.41
C GLN A 103 -16.98 6.34 -11.00
N VAL A 104 -16.61 5.38 -11.83
CA VAL A 104 -15.64 4.32 -11.52
C VAL A 104 -14.22 4.68 -11.99
N PHE A 105 -14.05 5.15 -13.24
CA PHE A 105 -12.73 5.36 -13.82
C PHE A 105 -11.91 6.45 -13.15
N PRO A 106 -12.39 7.67 -12.85
CA PRO A 106 -11.57 8.70 -12.24
C PRO A 106 -10.92 8.27 -10.93
N PRO A 107 -11.63 7.63 -9.97
CA PRO A 107 -11.01 7.10 -8.77
C PRO A 107 -10.00 5.99 -9.03
N LEU A 108 -10.23 5.13 -10.03
CA LEU A 108 -9.30 4.04 -10.38
C LEU A 108 -7.99 4.57 -10.99
N PHE A 109 -8.06 5.64 -11.78
CA PHE A 109 -6.89 6.26 -12.40
C PHE A 109 -6.27 7.38 -11.54
N GLY A 110 -6.62 7.43 -10.24
CA GLY A 110 -5.95 8.30 -9.28
C GLY A 110 -6.39 9.76 -9.36
N ALA A 111 -7.60 10.05 -9.84
CA ALA A 111 -8.16 11.40 -9.76
C ALA A 111 -8.13 11.90 -8.30
N PRO A 112 -7.74 13.17 -8.07
CA PRO A 112 -7.69 13.75 -6.74
C PRO A 112 -9.06 13.68 -6.04
N ASP A 113 -9.08 13.12 -4.84
CA ASP A 113 -10.27 12.97 -4.01
C ASP A 113 -9.95 13.30 -2.55
N PRO A 114 -10.15 14.55 -2.12
CA PRO A 114 -9.90 14.97 -0.74
C PRO A 114 -10.73 14.20 0.29
N ALA A 115 -11.96 13.80 -0.03
CA ALA A 115 -12.82 13.06 0.90
C ALA A 115 -12.24 11.66 1.16
N ARG A 116 -11.80 10.97 0.11
CA ARG A 116 -11.10 9.69 0.23
C ARG A 116 -9.76 9.83 0.96
N ALA A 117 -9.03 10.92 0.69
CA ALA A 117 -7.78 11.20 1.38
C ALA A 117 -8.00 11.48 2.88
N ALA A 118 -9.08 12.16 3.26
CA ALA A 118 -9.45 12.36 4.65
C ALA A 118 -9.78 11.02 5.36
N LEU A 119 -10.51 10.13 4.72
CA LEU A 119 -10.78 8.78 5.23
C LEU A 119 -9.49 7.98 5.45
N ASN A 120 -8.51 8.16 4.57
CA ASN A 120 -7.21 7.51 4.66
C ASN A 120 -6.36 7.97 5.84
N ILE A 121 -6.70 9.05 6.54
CA ILE A 121 -6.03 9.44 7.80
C ILE A 121 -6.15 8.31 8.84
N ILE A 122 -7.26 7.59 8.83
CA ILE A 122 -7.51 6.48 9.74
C ILE A 122 -7.16 5.15 9.07
N LEU A 123 -7.63 4.93 7.85
CA LEU A 123 -7.50 3.63 7.18
C LEU A 123 -6.05 3.30 6.80
N TRP A 124 -5.25 4.28 6.45
CA TRP A 124 -3.87 4.05 6.05
C TRP A 124 -2.97 3.58 7.21
N PRO A 125 -2.91 4.27 8.38
CA PRO A 125 -2.16 3.76 9.53
C PRO A 125 -2.64 2.39 10.00
N LEU A 126 -3.95 2.16 10.03
CA LEU A 126 -4.52 0.86 10.38
C LEU A 126 -4.07 -0.23 9.40
N GLY A 127 -4.15 0.03 8.10
CA GLY A 127 -3.67 -0.88 7.05
C GLY A 127 -2.18 -1.18 7.17
N LEU A 128 -1.35 -0.19 7.51
CA LEU A 128 0.08 -0.39 7.76
C LEU A 128 0.32 -1.32 8.94
N VAL A 129 -0.37 -1.09 10.06
CA VAL A 129 -0.24 -1.94 11.25
C VAL A 129 -0.67 -3.37 10.95
N LEU A 130 -1.81 -3.57 10.27
CA LEU A 130 -2.27 -4.90 9.89
C LEU A 130 -1.30 -5.59 8.93
N SER A 131 -0.80 -4.88 7.92
CA SER A 131 0.17 -5.45 6.97
C SER A 131 1.49 -5.82 7.64
N TRP A 132 1.95 -5.01 8.59
CA TRP A 132 3.12 -5.27 9.39
C TRP A 132 2.96 -6.51 10.27
N LEU A 133 1.82 -6.63 10.98
CA LEU A 133 1.53 -7.80 11.81
C LEU A 133 1.47 -9.08 10.96
N CYS A 134 0.72 -9.06 9.86
CA CYS A 134 0.58 -10.23 8.98
C CYS A 134 1.93 -10.65 8.39
N TYR A 135 2.68 -9.69 7.83
CA TYR A 135 4.00 -9.98 7.28
C TYR A 135 4.97 -10.43 8.36
N GLY A 136 5.00 -9.73 9.50
CA GLY A 136 5.93 -9.99 10.59
C GLY A 136 5.73 -11.37 11.23
N LEU A 137 4.48 -11.82 11.40
CA LEU A 137 4.16 -13.17 11.87
C LEU A 137 4.66 -14.23 10.89
N LEU A 138 4.37 -14.07 9.60
CA LEU A 138 4.83 -15.01 8.58
C LEU A 138 6.36 -15.02 8.45
N ALA A 139 7.01 -13.85 8.50
CA ALA A 139 8.45 -13.73 8.42
C ALA A 139 9.14 -14.33 9.66
N HIS A 140 8.56 -14.12 10.86
CA HIS A 140 9.04 -14.77 12.09
C HIS A 140 8.98 -16.29 11.98
N LEU A 141 7.82 -16.83 11.57
CA LEU A 141 7.65 -18.27 11.38
C LEU A 141 8.64 -18.82 10.36
N SER A 142 8.78 -18.15 9.21
CA SER A 142 9.75 -18.53 8.17
C SER A 142 11.18 -18.51 8.68
N ALA A 143 11.57 -17.50 9.45
CA ALA A 143 12.89 -17.39 10.03
C ALA A 143 13.14 -18.50 11.06
N ARG A 144 12.15 -18.83 11.92
CA ARG A 144 12.23 -19.93 12.88
C ARG A 144 12.39 -21.30 12.18
N LEU A 145 11.65 -21.53 11.09
CA LEU A 145 11.78 -22.78 10.28
C LEU A 145 13.18 -22.90 9.65
N LEU A 146 13.83 -21.77 9.35
CA LEU A 146 15.18 -21.75 8.76
C LEU A 146 16.31 -21.72 9.81
N GLY A 147 15.97 -21.88 11.10
CA GLY A 147 16.94 -21.99 12.20
C GLY A 147 17.27 -20.66 12.91
N GLY A 148 16.41 -19.65 12.73
CA GLY A 148 16.55 -18.38 13.44
C GLY A 148 16.22 -18.47 14.94
N SER A 149 16.83 -17.62 15.76
CA SER A 149 16.71 -17.65 17.24
C SER A 149 15.93 -16.47 17.84
N GLY A 150 15.67 -15.39 17.08
CA GLY A 150 15.00 -14.19 17.57
C GLY A 150 13.60 -14.43 18.11
N SER A 151 13.15 -13.60 19.06
CA SER A 151 11.79 -13.62 19.59
C SER A 151 10.79 -12.92 18.65
N LEU A 152 9.50 -13.19 18.83
CA LEU A 152 8.44 -12.51 18.06
C LEU A 152 8.41 -11.00 18.35
N ASN A 153 8.61 -10.61 19.63
CA ASN A 153 8.68 -9.22 20.05
C ASN A 153 9.80 -8.46 19.30
N GLN A 154 10.99 -9.04 19.28
CA GLN A 154 12.14 -8.51 18.53
C GLN A 154 11.85 -8.46 17.02
N THR A 155 11.27 -9.50 16.46
CA THR A 155 10.97 -9.57 15.02
C THR A 155 10.00 -8.47 14.61
N LEU A 156 8.88 -8.34 15.31
CA LEU A 156 7.89 -7.32 15.01
C LEU A 156 8.47 -5.92 15.22
N GLY A 157 9.12 -5.66 16.35
CA GLY A 157 9.71 -4.36 16.64
C GLY A 157 10.69 -3.92 15.57
N THR A 158 11.71 -4.74 15.30
CA THR A 158 12.75 -4.41 14.33
C THR A 158 12.24 -4.32 12.89
N LEU A 159 11.25 -5.14 12.52
CA LEU A 159 10.60 -5.04 11.21
C LEU A 159 9.85 -3.73 10.99
N ALA A 160 9.46 -3.02 12.04
CA ALA A 160 8.84 -1.70 11.90
C ALA A 160 9.80 -0.69 11.24
N LEU A 161 11.11 -0.80 11.46
CA LEU A 161 12.11 0.03 10.78
C LEU A 161 12.09 -0.15 9.25
N ALA A 162 11.65 -1.31 8.76
CA ALA A 162 11.53 -1.54 7.32
C ALA A 162 10.42 -0.71 6.65
N PHE A 163 9.62 -0.01 7.42
CA PHE A 163 8.59 0.89 6.90
C PHE A 163 9.06 2.35 6.77
N THR A 164 10.27 2.67 7.24
CA THR A 164 10.84 4.02 7.15
C THR A 164 10.90 4.57 5.72
N PRO A 165 11.17 3.78 4.65
CA PRO A 165 11.12 4.29 3.27
C PRO A 165 9.76 4.85 2.87
N LEU A 166 8.67 4.42 3.51
CA LEU A 166 7.33 4.93 3.22
C LEU A 166 7.16 6.42 3.57
N LEU A 167 8.03 6.99 4.41
CA LEU A 167 8.04 8.44 4.65
C LEU A 167 8.18 9.23 3.33
N PHE A 168 8.89 8.69 2.35
CA PHE A 168 8.99 9.31 1.03
C PHE A 168 7.69 9.26 0.21
N ARG A 169 6.70 8.47 0.61
CA ARG A 169 5.36 8.58 0.02
C ARG A 169 4.73 9.96 0.21
N GLY A 170 5.16 10.68 1.26
CA GLY A 170 4.80 12.07 1.43
C GLY A 170 5.20 12.97 0.25
N LEU A 171 6.23 12.60 -0.53
CA LEU A 171 6.60 13.30 -1.76
C LEU A 171 5.60 13.12 -2.91
N GLY A 172 4.62 12.23 -2.76
CA GLY A 172 3.56 12.01 -3.75
C GLY A 172 2.66 13.22 -4.03
N PHE A 173 2.81 14.33 -3.30
CA PHE A 173 2.21 15.61 -3.67
C PHE A 173 2.88 16.27 -4.90
N ILE A 174 4.09 15.82 -5.28
CA ILE A 174 4.79 16.32 -6.46
C ILE A 174 4.16 15.64 -7.69
N PRO A 175 3.59 16.42 -8.64
CA PRO A 175 2.97 15.88 -9.83
C PRO A 175 3.98 15.02 -10.64
N TYR A 176 3.50 13.90 -11.17
CA TYR A 176 4.27 12.97 -12.02
C TYR A 176 5.41 12.22 -11.31
N LEU A 177 5.63 12.39 -10.01
CA LEU A 177 6.62 11.64 -9.26
C LEU A 177 6.10 10.23 -8.91
N VAL A 178 6.54 9.23 -9.67
CA VAL A 178 6.18 7.81 -9.46
C VAL A 178 7.37 7.09 -8.80
N ILE A 179 7.38 7.00 -7.48
CA ILE A 179 8.46 6.39 -6.69
C ILE A 179 8.09 5.04 -6.06
N GLY A 180 6.86 4.57 -6.27
CA GLY A 180 6.33 3.39 -5.59
C GLY A 180 7.19 2.13 -5.76
N GLY A 181 7.70 1.87 -6.95
CA GLY A 181 8.58 0.73 -7.23
C GLY A 181 9.90 0.79 -6.44
N VAL A 182 10.52 1.97 -6.40
CA VAL A 182 11.76 2.20 -5.64
C VAL A 182 11.52 1.98 -4.14
N LEU A 183 10.42 2.54 -3.60
CA LEU A 183 10.09 2.41 -2.18
C LEU A 183 9.81 0.96 -1.79
N ASN A 184 9.12 0.19 -2.63
CA ASN A 184 8.83 -1.21 -2.37
C ASN A 184 10.12 -2.06 -2.35
N THR A 185 11.03 -1.83 -3.30
CA THR A 185 12.33 -2.50 -3.34
C THR A 185 13.17 -2.13 -2.12
N TRP A 186 13.21 -0.85 -1.76
CA TRP A 186 13.93 -0.39 -0.59
C TRP A 186 13.37 -1.00 0.70
N GLN A 187 12.04 -1.01 0.85
CA GLN A 187 11.37 -1.66 1.98
C GLN A 187 11.72 -3.16 2.06
N LEU A 188 11.81 -3.86 0.93
CA LEU A 188 12.21 -5.26 0.90
C LEU A 188 13.63 -5.46 1.45
N ILE A 189 14.58 -4.59 1.06
CA ILE A 189 15.95 -4.63 1.57
C ILE A 189 15.98 -4.35 3.09
N CYS A 190 15.20 -3.38 3.56
CA CYS A 190 15.07 -3.09 4.99
C CYS A 190 14.48 -4.29 5.76
N ARG A 191 13.47 -4.99 5.22
CA ARG A 191 12.90 -6.22 5.80
C ARG A 191 13.95 -7.32 5.91
N TYR A 192 14.73 -7.50 4.86
CA TYR A 192 15.82 -8.45 4.85
C TYR A 192 16.85 -8.15 5.97
N LYS A 193 17.27 -6.89 6.11
CA LYS A 193 18.18 -6.45 7.18
C LYS A 193 17.59 -6.72 8.57
N ALA A 194 16.34 -6.40 8.79
CA ALA A 194 15.65 -6.64 10.06
C ALA A 194 15.63 -8.14 10.42
N ILE A 195 15.25 -9.01 9.48
CA ILE A 195 15.22 -10.46 9.70
C ILE A 195 16.62 -11.02 9.98
N HIS A 196 17.61 -10.57 9.21
CA HIS A 196 19.00 -10.98 9.40
C HIS A 196 19.52 -10.60 10.79
N SER A 197 19.32 -9.34 11.23
CA SER A 197 19.73 -8.83 12.53
C SER A 197 19.08 -9.59 13.68
N VAL A 198 17.74 -9.80 13.63
CA VAL A 198 16.98 -10.40 14.73
C VAL A 198 17.27 -11.88 14.88
N HIS A 199 17.37 -12.62 13.78
CA HIS A 199 17.43 -14.07 13.83
C HIS A 199 18.83 -14.66 13.72
N GLY A 200 19.85 -13.84 13.46
CA GLY A 200 21.24 -14.30 13.30
C GLY A 200 21.43 -15.29 12.16
N LEU A 201 20.54 -15.25 11.16
CA LEU A 201 20.56 -16.17 10.03
C LEU A 201 21.70 -15.84 9.06
N THR A 202 22.23 -16.85 8.38
CA THR A 202 23.12 -16.62 7.23
C THR A 202 22.41 -15.84 6.13
N TRP A 203 23.17 -15.16 5.28
CA TRP A 203 22.64 -14.31 4.20
C TRP A 203 21.55 -15.02 3.36
N GLY A 204 21.82 -16.24 2.92
CA GLY A 204 20.86 -17.00 2.10
C GLY A 204 19.58 -17.39 2.85
N ARG A 205 19.70 -17.80 4.14
CA ARG A 205 18.54 -18.14 4.96
C ARG A 205 17.68 -16.92 5.27
N ALA A 206 18.32 -15.78 5.60
CA ALA A 206 17.62 -14.53 5.83
C ALA A 206 16.87 -14.06 4.56
N PHE A 207 17.47 -14.23 3.38
CA PHE A 207 16.83 -13.94 2.10
C PHE A 207 15.53 -14.75 1.92
N TRP A 208 15.60 -16.06 2.10
CA TRP A 208 14.41 -16.92 2.00
C TRP A 208 13.39 -16.63 3.09
N ALA A 209 13.82 -16.37 4.33
CA ALA A 209 12.91 -15.97 5.42
C ALA A 209 12.13 -14.69 5.09
N THR A 210 12.75 -13.77 4.34
CA THR A 210 12.12 -12.52 3.90
C THR A 210 11.14 -12.73 2.74
N LEU A 211 11.40 -13.68 1.84
CA LEU A 211 10.58 -13.92 0.64
C LEU A 211 9.43 -14.91 0.86
N LEU A 212 9.57 -15.88 1.74
CA LEU A 212 8.52 -16.88 1.99
C LEU A 212 7.14 -16.27 2.32
N PRO A 213 7.02 -15.19 3.11
CA PRO A 213 5.72 -14.54 3.32
C PRO A 213 5.03 -14.12 2.02
N TYR A 214 5.77 -13.66 1.02
CA TYR A 214 5.20 -13.28 -0.27
C TYR A 214 4.70 -14.49 -1.07
N ALA A 215 5.40 -15.61 -0.96
CA ALA A 215 4.92 -16.87 -1.55
C ALA A 215 3.60 -17.32 -0.91
N VAL A 216 3.47 -17.18 0.42
CA VAL A 216 2.22 -17.45 1.13
C VAL A 216 1.10 -16.52 0.67
N TYR A 217 1.38 -15.22 0.51
CA TYR A 217 0.38 -14.27 -0.01
C TYR A 217 -0.05 -14.61 -1.43
N LEU A 218 0.90 -14.97 -2.31
CA LEU A 218 0.59 -15.39 -3.67
C LEU A 218 -0.30 -16.63 -3.69
N LEU A 219 0.02 -17.64 -2.90
CA LEU A 219 -0.80 -18.85 -2.78
C LEU A 219 -2.20 -18.54 -2.26
N ALA A 220 -2.31 -17.73 -1.21
CA ALA A 220 -3.59 -17.31 -0.66
C ALA A 220 -4.43 -16.57 -1.72
N TRP A 221 -3.82 -15.67 -2.50
CA TRP A 221 -4.48 -14.93 -3.56
C TRP A 221 -4.96 -15.86 -4.69
N LEU A 222 -4.15 -16.84 -5.11
CA LEU A 222 -4.52 -17.82 -6.13
C LEU A 222 -5.69 -18.71 -5.67
N VAL A 223 -5.66 -19.18 -4.41
CA VAL A 223 -6.75 -19.98 -3.84
C VAL A 223 -8.05 -19.18 -3.77
N LEU A 224 -8.00 -17.97 -3.21
CA LEU A 224 -9.20 -17.12 -3.09
C LEU A 224 -9.74 -16.70 -4.46
N GLY A 225 -8.86 -16.37 -5.41
CA GLY A 225 -9.24 -16.06 -6.79
C GLY A 225 -9.88 -17.25 -7.49
N GLY A 226 -9.32 -18.44 -7.31
CA GLY A 226 -9.89 -19.68 -7.85
C GLY A 226 -11.27 -20.02 -7.27
N LEU A 227 -11.43 -19.87 -5.95
CA LEU A 227 -12.72 -20.06 -5.28
C LEU A 227 -13.77 -19.05 -5.77
N PHE A 228 -13.38 -17.78 -5.92
CA PHE A 228 -14.28 -16.74 -6.45
C PHE A 228 -14.69 -17.04 -7.90
N ALA A 229 -13.74 -17.43 -8.76
CA ALA A 229 -14.04 -17.80 -10.14
C ALA A 229 -14.97 -19.03 -10.22
N ALA A 230 -14.77 -20.05 -9.39
CA ALA A 230 -15.63 -21.21 -9.30
C ALA A 230 -17.04 -20.84 -8.84
N ALA A 231 -17.17 -20.00 -7.81
CA ALA A 231 -18.47 -19.53 -7.33
C ALA A 231 -19.23 -18.74 -8.38
N THR A 232 -18.57 -17.84 -9.12
CA THR A 232 -19.19 -17.07 -10.21
C THR A 232 -19.64 -17.97 -11.38
N ALA A 233 -18.83 -18.97 -11.73
CA ALA A 233 -19.19 -19.96 -12.76
C ALA A 233 -20.42 -20.79 -12.36
N MET A 234 -20.51 -21.24 -11.10
CA MET A 234 -21.69 -21.97 -10.60
C MET A 234 -22.95 -21.10 -10.62
N LEU A 235 -22.85 -19.83 -10.24
CA LEU A 235 -23.99 -18.89 -10.27
C LEU A 235 -24.44 -18.58 -11.70
N SER A 236 -23.54 -18.58 -12.68
CA SER A 236 -23.89 -18.35 -14.10
C SER A 236 -24.48 -19.61 -14.78
N ALA A 237 -24.04 -20.80 -14.37
CA ALA A 237 -24.56 -22.07 -14.92
C ALA A 237 -25.96 -22.46 -14.40
N GLY A 238 -26.39 -21.90 -13.28
CA GLY A 238 -27.72 -22.13 -12.68
C GLY A 238 -28.83 -21.17 -13.20
N ARG A 239 -28.50 -20.29 -14.17
CA ARG A 239 -29.47 -19.43 -14.88
C ARG A 239 -29.72 -19.91 -16.28
#